data_ccd5df108501da3b84557216e8e9cb11
#
_entry.id   ccd5df108501da3b84557216e8e9cb11
#
_cell.length_a   1.000
_cell.length_b   1.000
_cell.length_c   1.000
_cell.angle_alpha   90.00
_cell.angle_beta   90.00
_cell.angle_gamma   90.00
#
_symmetry.space_group_name_H-M   'P 1'
#
loop_
_entity.id
_entity.type
_entity.pdbx_description
1 polymer ?
#
loop_
_entity_poly.entity_id
_entity_poly.type
_entity_poly.pdbx_seq_one_letter_code
_entity_poly.pdbx_strand_id
1 'polypeptide(L)'
;MFSLLFPKKNAVHTDLLRGTADVHSHLLPGVDDGVQSADDMQAALNAMQEAGVERVFLTPHVMADLPDNRRSYLQDRFACMKQFAPEGIELRLAAEYMLDAGFRLQMADGLLTYEDRQVLVETSYLSPPPDYLNLLYELSLEGYTPVLAHPERYMYMTKEDYFRLKDKGYKFQLNLFSLAGVYGARPAKYAAYLMKEGFYDYAGSDLHHPDDYKRNLARLKLSGKMLDGLRAVSYTHLTLPTTSR
;
A
#
# COMPACT_ATOMS: atom_id res chain seq x y z
N MET A 1 -12.47 15.90 -27.22
CA MET A 1 -11.37 16.53 -27.96
C MET A 1 -10.63 17.56 -27.11
N PHE A 2 -10.19 17.22 -25.85
CA PHE A 2 -9.49 18.13 -24.91
C PHE A 2 -8.25 17.51 -24.25
N SER A 3 -7.73 16.40 -24.82
CA SER A 3 -6.57 15.70 -24.20
C SER A 3 -5.20 16.23 -24.69
N LEU A 4 -5.16 17.25 -25.55
CA LEU A 4 -3.94 17.76 -26.18
C LEU A 4 -3.23 18.90 -25.40
N LEU A 5 -3.79 19.38 -24.29
CA LEU A 5 -3.29 20.59 -23.62
C LEU A 5 -2.32 20.34 -22.46
N PHE A 6 -2.15 19.09 -21.99
CA PHE A 6 -1.19 18.80 -20.93
C PHE A 6 -0.42 17.52 -21.25
N PRO A 7 0.82 17.61 -21.72
CA PRO A 7 1.64 16.45 -21.99
C PRO A 7 1.81 15.62 -20.71
N LYS A 8 1.54 14.31 -20.79
CA LYS A 8 1.84 13.38 -19.70
C LYS A 8 3.35 13.28 -19.55
N LYS A 9 3.84 13.38 -18.32
CA LYS A 9 5.25 13.17 -17.97
C LYS A 9 5.44 11.72 -17.50
N ASN A 10 6.55 11.11 -17.88
CA ASN A 10 6.93 9.82 -17.32
C ASN A 10 7.44 10.04 -15.88
N ALA A 11 6.97 9.25 -14.94
CA ALA A 11 7.32 9.37 -13.52
C ALA A 11 8.83 9.20 -13.27
N VAL A 12 9.52 8.36 -14.06
CA VAL A 12 10.98 8.17 -13.99
C VAL A 12 11.76 9.47 -14.19
N HIS A 13 11.22 10.41 -14.98
CA HIS A 13 11.88 11.69 -15.28
C HIS A 13 11.38 12.83 -14.37
N THR A 14 10.69 12.50 -13.30
CA THR A 14 10.22 13.45 -12.31
C THR A 14 10.76 13.03 -10.95
N ASP A 15 11.17 13.94 -10.11
CA ASP A 15 11.54 13.64 -8.72
C ASP A 15 10.32 13.29 -7.86
N LEU A 16 9.35 12.58 -8.45
CA LEU A 16 8.06 12.29 -7.84
C LEU A 16 8.18 11.49 -6.55
N LEU A 17 9.07 10.49 -6.55
CA LEU A 17 9.25 9.57 -5.44
C LEU A 17 10.39 9.97 -4.50
N ARG A 18 11.08 11.07 -4.78
CA ARG A 18 12.19 11.53 -3.94
C ARG A 18 11.69 11.92 -2.56
N GLY A 19 12.28 11.32 -1.53
CA GLY A 19 11.94 11.57 -0.14
C GLY A 19 10.59 11.00 0.26
N THR A 20 10.02 10.06 -0.50
CA THR A 20 8.71 9.47 -0.19
C THR A 20 8.83 8.15 0.57
N ALA A 21 7.69 7.72 1.14
CA ALA A 21 7.52 6.38 1.67
C ALA A 21 6.67 5.53 0.72
N ASP A 22 7.05 4.26 0.55
CA ASP A 22 6.19 3.23 -0.01
C ASP A 22 5.53 2.49 1.15
N VAL A 23 4.20 2.58 1.26
CA VAL A 23 3.50 2.05 2.43
C VAL A 23 2.96 0.64 2.23
N HIS A 24 3.20 0.01 1.08
CA HIS A 24 2.64 -1.31 0.77
C HIS A 24 3.59 -2.11 -0.12
N SER A 25 4.20 -3.16 0.44
CA SER A 25 5.09 -4.05 -0.31
C SER A 25 5.19 -5.43 0.34
N HIS A 26 5.37 -6.47 -0.49
CA HIS A 26 5.56 -7.86 -0.08
C HIS A 26 7.03 -8.25 -0.18
N LEU A 27 7.87 -7.44 0.49
CA LEU A 27 9.33 -7.58 0.44
C LEU A 27 9.92 -8.24 1.69
N LEU A 28 9.10 -8.79 2.60
CA LEU A 28 9.59 -9.63 3.70
C LEU A 28 9.80 -11.06 3.18
N PRO A 29 11.05 -11.56 3.06
CA PRO A 29 11.33 -12.77 2.30
C PRO A 29 10.71 -14.05 2.87
N GLY A 30 10.06 -14.84 2.00
CA GLY A 30 9.64 -16.21 2.29
C GLY A 30 8.49 -16.34 3.28
N VAL A 31 7.63 -15.31 3.39
CA VAL A 31 6.46 -15.33 4.28
C VAL A 31 5.12 -15.36 3.54
N ASP A 32 5.09 -14.90 2.30
CA ASP A 32 3.91 -14.86 1.44
C ASP A 32 4.29 -15.08 -0.04
N ASP A 33 3.46 -14.63 -0.97
CA ASP A 33 3.69 -14.70 -2.42
C ASP A 33 4.59 -13.58 -2.96
N GLY A 34 5.15 -12.74 -2.08
CA GLY A 34 6.16 -11.75 -2.43
C GLY A 34 7.55 -12.34 -2.65
N VAL A 35 8.60 -11.59 -2.33
CA VAL A 35 9.99 -12.03 -2.52
C VAL A 35 10.33 -13.24 -1.64
N GLN A 36 11.16 -14.15 -2.17
CA GLN A 36 11.49 -15.39 -1.47
C GLN A 36 12.88 -15.38 -0.83
N SER A 37 13.76 -14.46 -1.23
CA SER A 37 15.14 -14.39 -0.74
C SER A 37 15.54 -12.98 -0.27
N ALA A 38 16.58 -12.90 0.55
CA ALA A 38 17.17 -11.62 0.95
C ALA A 38 17.77 -10.87 -0.25
N ASP A 39 18.27 -11.60 -1.24
CA ASP A 39 18.83 -11.00 -2.46
C ASP A 39 17.74 -10.33 -3.30
N ASP A 40 16.56 -10.97 -3.44
CA ASP A 40 15.41 -10.38 -4.13
C ASP A 40 14.89 -9.15 -3.38
N MET A 41 14.80 -9.21 -2.05
CA MET A 41 14.44 -8.06 -1.22
C MET A 41 15.41 -6.91 -1.47
N GLN A 42 16.72 -7.16 -1.42
CA GLN A 42 17.73 -6.14 -1.62
C GLN A 42 17.69 -5.55 -3.03
N ALA A 43 17.48 -6.40 -4.06
CA ALA A 43 17.32 -5.93 -5.45
C ALA A 43 16.11 -5.01 -5.61
N ALA A 44 14.97 -5.37 -5.00
CA ALA A 44 13.77 -4.54 -4.99
C ALA A 44 14.00 -3.19 -4.28
N LEU A 45 14.59 -3.22 -3.08
CA LEU A 45 14.89 -2.02 -2.29
C LEU A 45 15.86 -1.09 -3.00
N ASN A 46 16.89 -1.63 -3.67
CA ASN A 46 17.81 -0.84 -4.49
C ASN A 46 17.07 -0.13 -5.64
N ALA A 47 16.14 -0.83 -6.31
CA ALA A 47 15.34 -0.25 -7.37
C ALA A 47 14.42 0.89 -6.87
N MET A 48 13.87 0.74 -5.68
CA MET A 48 13.05 1.77 -5.01
C MET A 48 13.91 2.98 -4.60
N GLN A 49 15.09 2.73 -4.04
CA GLN A 49 16.05 3.78 -3.66
C GLN A 49 16.52 4.60 -4.87
N GLU A 50 16.86 3.94 -5.98
CA GLU A 50 17.22 4.62 -7.23
C GLU A 50 16.09 5.53 -7.75
N ALA A 51 14.83 5.19 -7.46
CA ALA A 51 13.68 6.02 -7.78
C ALA A 51 13.45 7.16 -6.78
N GLY A 52 14.17 7.17 -5.65
CA GLY A 52 14.10 8.21 -4.62
C GLY A 52 13.26 7.89 -3.40
N VAL A 53 12.77 6.65 -3.26
CA VAL A 53 12.06 6.18 -2.05
C VAL A 53 13.06 6.09 -0.90
N GLU A 54 12.69 6.58 0.28
CA GLU A 54 13.53 6.60 1.49
C GLU A 54 13.00 5.72 2.62
N ARG A 55 11.71 5.41 2.60
CA ARG A 55 11.08 4.53 3.59
C ARG A 55 10.21 3.49 2.91
N VAL A 56 10.29 2.25 3.36
CA VAL A 56 9.48 1.15 2.83
C VAL A 56 8.82 0.39 3.99
N PHE A 57 7.49 0.27 3.90
CA PHE A 57 6.75 -0.61 4.79
C PHE A 57 6.66 -2.00 4.15
N LEU A 58 7.16 -3.00 4.86
CA LEU A 58 6.95 -4.40 4.53
C LEU A 58 5.58 -4.78 5.12
N THR A 59 4.65 -5.14 4.26
CA THR A 59 3.26 -5.43 4.63
C THR A 59 2.84 -6.82 4.15
N PRO A 60 3.51 -7.89 4.63
CA PRO A 60 3.17 -9.24 4.20
C PRO A 60 1.70 -9.56 4.48
N HIS A 61 1.15 -10.46 3.68
CA HIS A 61 -0.21 -10.96 3.87
C HIS A 61 -0.37 -11.66 5.22
N VAL A 62 -1.48 -11.35 5.90
CA VAL A 62 -1.99 -12.09 7.06
C VAL A 62 -3.43 -12.51 6.76
N MET A 63 -3.63 -13.80 6.53
CA MET A 63 -4.90 -14.37 6.11
C MET A 63 -5.03 -15.81 6.63
N ALA A 64 -6.25 -16.36 6.59
CA ALA A 64 -6.52 -17.72 7.07
C ALA A 64 -5.70 -18.79 6.34
N ASP A 65 -5.38 -18.56 5.05
CA ASP A 65 -4.61 -19.50 4.22
C ASP A 65 -3.10 -19.45 4.51
N LEU A 66 -2.64 -18.47 5.30
CA LEU A 66 -1.26 -18.34 5.78
C LEU A 66 -1.20 -18.37 7.31
N PRO A 67 -1.51 -19.53 7.94
CA PRO A 67 -1.70 -19.63 9.40
C PRO A 67 -0.43 -19.34 10.21
N ASP A 68 0.75 -19.44 9.59
CA ASP A 68 2.03 -19.17 10.23
C ASP A 68 2.35 -17.67 10.29
N ASN A 69 1.70 -16.85 9.45
CA ASN A 69 1.89 -15.39 9.41
C ASN A 69 1.21 -14.70 10.59
N ARG A 70 1.71 -15.02 11.80
CA ARG A 70 1.29 -14.35 13.04
C ARG A 70 2.22 -13.20 13.36
N ARG A 71 1.71 -12.26 14.15
CA ARG A 71 2.44 -11.06 14.57
C ARG A 71 3.86 -11.37 15.06
N SER A 72 4.04 -12.30 15.98
CA SER A 72 5.35 -12.64 16.55
C SER A 72 6.31 -13.18 15.49
N TYR A 73 5.85 -14.12 14.67
CA TYR A 73 6.66 -14.69 13.60
C TYR A 73 7.13 -13.61 12.59
N LEU A 74 6.23 -12.74 12.15
CA LEU A 74 6.59 -11.66 11.23
C LEU A 74 7.56 -10.65 11.86
N GLN A 75 7.42 -10.36 13.15
CA GLN A 75 8.36 -9.50 13.89
C GLN A 75 9.75 -10.12 13.96
N ASP A 76 9.84 -11.41 14.28
CA ASP A 76 11.13 -12.14 14.32
C ASP A 76 11.76 -12.20 12.93
N ARG A 77 10.96 -12.48 11.91
CA ARG A 77 11.43 -12.50 10.52
C ARG A 77 11.95 -11.13 10.08
N PHE A 78 11.21 -10.07 10.38
CA PHE A 78 11.64 -8.69 10.12
C PHE A 78 12.93 -8.34 10.83
N ALA A 79 13.08 -8.69 12.11
CA ALA A 79 14.30 -8.45 12.90
C ALA A 79 15.53 -9.10 12.24
N CYS A 80 15.37 -10.29 11.67
CA CYS A 80 16.43 -10.97 10.93
C CYS A 80 16.72 -10.32 9.56
N MET A 81 15.69 -9.83 8.86
CA MET A 81 15.83 -9.38 7.47
C MET A 81 16.23 -7.91 7.35
N LYS A 82 15.87 -7.05 8.29
CA LYS A 82 16.14 -5.60 8.21
C LYS A 82 17.62 -5.23 8.02
N GLN A 83 18.55 -6.09 8.40
CA GLN A 83 19.98 -5.86 8.22
C GLN A 83 20.44 -5.88 6.76
N PHE A 84 19.61 -6.42 5.85
CA PHE A 84 19.88 -6.47 4.42
C PHE A 84 19.34 -5.24 3.66
N ALA A 85 18.75 -4.27 4.37
CA ALA A 85 18.34 -3.02 3.76
C ALA A 85 19.56 -2.23 3.25
N PRO A 86 19.50 -1.65 2.04
CA PRO A 86 20.53 -0.74 1.58
C PRO A 86 20.61 0.50 2.47
N GLU A 87 21.83 1.05 2.60
CA GLU A 87 22.02 2.31 3.34
C GLU A 87 21.14 3.42 2.76
N GLY A 88 20.43 4.16 3.62
CA GLY A 88 19.52 5.24 3.21
C GLY A 88 18.07 4.81 2.99
N ILE A 89 17.74 3.52 3.12
CA ILE A 89 16.34 3.03 3.19
C ILE A 89 15.96 2.71 4.64
N GLU A 90 14.91 3.36 5.14
CA GLU A 90 14.29 3.00 6.41
C GLU A 90 13.23 1.92 6.18
N LEU A 91 13.40 0.74 6.81
CA LEU A 91 12.39 -0.31 6.79
C LEU A 91 11.47 -0.22 8.01
N ARG A 92 10.18 -0.40 7.77
CA ARG A 92 9.13 -0.53 8.78
C ARG A 92 8.35 -1.82 8.53
N LEU A 93 7.80 -2.40 9.59
CA LEU A 93 6.93 -3.56 9.50
C LEU A 93 5.49 -3.15 9.83
N ALA A 94 4.58 -3.49 8.94
CA ALA A 94 3.14 -3.57 9.15
C ALA A 94 2.66 -4.90 8.59
N ALA A 95 1.38 -5.06 8.29
CA ALA A 95 0.85 -6.23 7.58
C ALA A 95 -0.40 -5.85 6.80
N GLU A 96 -0.63 -6.53 5.68
CA GLU A 96 -1.89 -6.48 4.95
C GLU A 96 -2.79 -7.61 5.41
N TYR A 97 -3.87 -7.24 6.09
CA TYR A 97 -4.80 -8.20 6.67
C TYR A 97 -5.97 -8.47 5.74
N MET A 98 -6.16 -9.73 5.36
CA MET A 98 -7.38 -10.16 4.69
C MET A 98 -8.56 -10.12 5.67
N LEU A 99 -9.65 -9.45 5.30
CA LEU A 99 -10.90 -9.46 6.07
C LEU A 99 -11.65 -10.77 5.81
N ASP A 100 -11.10 -11.86 6.33
CA ASP A 100 -11.62 -13.22 6.22
C ASP A 100 -12.09 -13.79 7.56
N ALA A 101 -12.38 -15.10 7.59
CA ALA A 101 -12.84 -15.78 8.81
C ALA A 101 -11.79 -15.80 9.94
N GLY A 102 -10.51 -15.64 9.61
CA GLY A 102 -9.38 -15.60 10.56
C GLY A 102 -9.15 -14.25 11.19
N PHE A 103 -9.68 -13.16 10.61
CA PHE A 103 -9.33 -11.80 10.99
C PHE A 103 -9.58 -11.47 12.47
N ARG A 104 -10.70 -11.92 13.05
CA ARG A 104 -11.00 -11.68 14.48
C ARG A 104 -9.97 -12.32 15.41
N LEU A 105 -9.41 -13.48 15.04
CA LEU A 105 -8.33 -14.11 15.81
C LEU A 105 -7.03 -13.30 15.71
N GLN A 106 -6.71 -12.78 14.54
CA GLN A 106 -5.56 -11.88 14.34
C GLN A 106 -5.72 -10.60 15.15
N MET A 107 -6.91 -10.02 15.15
CA MET A 107 -7.20 -8.81 15.94
C MET A 107 -7.04 -9.04 17.45
N ALA A 108 -7.45 -10.21 17.96
CA ALA A 108 -7.26 -10.59 19.36
C ALA A 108 -5.79 -10.82 19.75
N ASP A 109 -4.94 -11.27 18.81
CA ASP A 109 -3.48 -11.43 19.00
C ASP A 109 -2.72 -10.08 18.93
N GLY A 110 -3.41 -9.03 18.48
CA GLY A 110 -2.86 -7.69 18.24
C GLY A 110 -2.27 -7.55 16.84
N LEU A 111 -2.54 -6.43 16.22
CA LEU A 111 -2.23 -6.18 14.81
C LEU A 111 -0.88 -5.47 14.64
N LEU A 112 -0.18 -5.77 13.54
CA LEU A 112 0.92 -4.96 13.01
C LEU A 112 0.33 -3.76 12.28
N THR A 113 0.69 -2.57 12.69
CA THR A 113 0.05 -1.33 12.25
C THR A 113 1.05 -0.37 11.63
N TYR A 114 0.58 0.52 10.81
CA TYR A 114 1.24 1.80 10.62
C TYR A 114 1.24 2.60 11.93
N GLU A 115 1.82 3.79 11.92
CA GLU A 115 1.71 4.70 13.04
C GLU A 115 0.23 5.04 13.34
N ASP A 116 -0.06 5.52 14.55
CA ASP A 116 -1.41 5.90 14.99
C ASP A 116 -2.47 4.78 14.90
N ARG A 117 -2.05 3.51 15.12
CA ARG A 117 -2.96 2.35 15.11
C ARG A 117 -3.72 2.17 13.80
N GLN A 118 -3.13 2.55 12.67
CA GLN A 118 -3.73 2.36 11.36
C GLN A 118 -3.39 0.98 10.81
N VAL A 119 -4.39 0.26 10.32
CA VAL A 119 -4.29 -1.13 9.88
C VAL A 119 -4.61 -1.23 8.41
N LEU A 120 -3.66 -1.73 7.62
CA LEU A 120 -3.90 -2.04 6.21
C LEU A 120 -4.75 -3.32 6.13
N VAL A 121 -5.88 -3.22 5.44
CA VAL A 121 -6.83 -4.31 5.26
C VAL A 121 -7.23 -4.47 3.81
N GLU A 122 -7.42 -5.69 3.38
CA GLU A 122 -7.92 -6.01 2.04
C GLU A 122 -9.11 -6.98 2.07
N THR A 123 -9.77 -7.11 0.92
CA THR A 123 -10.81 -8.12 0.66
C THR A 123 -10.53 -8.80 -0.68
N SER A 124 -11.26 -9.87 -0.98
CA SER A 124 -11.26 -10.44 -2.33
C SER A 124 -11.63 -9.37 -3.37
N TYR A 125 -10.96 -9.38 -4.52
CA TYR A 125 -11.22 -8.43 -5.60
C TYR A 125 -12.59 -8.60 -6.27
N LEU A 126 -13.13 -9.80 -6.29
CA LEU A 126 -14.36 -10.14 -7.01
C LEU A 126 -15.62 -9.88 -6.17
N SER A 127 -15.56 -10.19 -4.88
CA SER A 127 -16.70 -10.03 -3.97
C SER A 127 -16.20 -9.80 -2.55
N PRO A 128 -16.84 -8.92 -1.77
CA PRO A 128 -16.51 -8.77 -0.37
C PRO A 128 -16.94 -10.00 0.42
N PRO A 129 -16.27 -10.33 1.52
CA PRO A 129 -16.84 -11.27 2.47
C PRO A 129 -18.15 -10.70 3.02
N PRO A 130 -19.17 -11.53 3.30
CA PRO A 130 -20.50 -11.06 3.74
C PRO A 130 -20.47 -10.09 4.92
N ASP A 131 -19.44 -10.18 5.74
CA ASP A 131 -19.30 -9.53 7.04
C ASP A 131 -18.29 -8.38 7.04
N TYR A 132 -17.71 -8.01 5.89
CA TYR A 132 -16.57 -7.09 5.86
C TYR A 132 -16.85 -5.71 6.47
N LEU A 133 -18.08 -5.19 6.32
CA LEU A 133 -18.44 -3.89 6.92
C LEU A 133 -18.51 -3.97 8.46
N ASN A 134 -18.92 -5.12 8.99
CA ASN A 134 -18.91 -5.35 10.44
C ASN A 134 -17.48 -5.51 10.94
N LEU A 135 -16.61 -6.23 10.21
CA LEU A 135 -15.19 -6.35 10.56
C LEU A 135 -14.49 -5.00 10.60
N LEU A 136 -14.75 -4.12 9.61
CA LEU A 136 -14.23 -2.75 9.62
C LEU A 136 -14.75 -1.93 10.81
N TYR A 137 -16.00 -2.12 11.18
CA TYR A 137 -16.60 -1.45 12.34
C TYR A 137 -16.02 -1.97 13.66
N GLU A 138 -15.90 -3.28 13.83
CA GLU A 138 -15.27 -3.92 15.00
C GLU A 138 -13.82 -3.43 15.17
N LEU A 139 -13.05 -3.37 14.07
CA LEU A 139 -11.70 -2.82 14.08
C LEU A 139 -11.67 -1.38 14.61
N SER A 140 -12.67 -0.56 14.23
CA SER A 140 -12.77 0.81 14.71
C SER A 140 -13.15 0.89 16.20
N LEU A 141 -13.98 -0.04 16.69
CA LEU A 141 -14.34 -0.12 18.12
C LEU A 141 -13.13 -0.48 18.99
N GLU A 142 -12.18 -1.28 18.46
CA GLU A 142 -10.92 -1.59 19.13
C GLU A 142 -9.90 -0.43 19.06
N GLY A 143 -10.30 0.73 18.51
CA GLY A 143 -9.48 1.95 18.44
C GLY A 143 -8.47 1.93 17.31
N TYR A 144 -8.63 1.09 16.30
CA TYR A 144 -7.84 1.13 15.07
C TYR A 144 -8.53 1.97 14.00
N THR A 145 -7.74 2.49 13.07
CA THR A 145 -8.25 3.12 11.86
C THR A 145 -8.02 2.20 10.67
N PRO A 146 -9.08 1.68 10.03
CA PRO A 146 -8.93 0.89 8.81
C PRO A 146 -8.33 1.70 7.67
N VAL A 147 -7.34 1.12 6.98
CA VAL A 147 -6.78 1.61 5.71
C VAL A 147 -7.08 0.56 4.65
N LEU A 148 -7.99 0.84 3.73
CA LEU A 148 -8.29 -0.10 2.65
C LEU A 148 -7.14 -0.09 1.64
N ALA A 149 -6.54 -1.25 1.43
CA ALA A 149 -5.55 -1.49 0.39
C ALA A 149 -6.21 -1.39 -0.98
N HIS A 150 -5.56 -0.68 -1.90
CA HIS A 150 -5.89 -0.60 -3.33
C HIS A 150 -7.41 -0.69 -3.67
N PRO A 151 -8.27 0.15 -3.07
CA PRO A 151 -9.72 0.03 -3.24
C PRO A 151 -10.18 0.15 -4.70
N GLU A 152 -9.38 0.74 -5.57
CA GLU A 152 -9.63 0.80 -7.01
C GLU A 152 -9.66 -0.57 -7.71
N ARG A 153 -9.09 -1.62 -7.08
CA ARG A 153 -9.04 -2.99 -7.63
C ARG A 153 -10.29 -3.80 -7.33
N TYR A 154 -11.11 -3.39 -6.38
CA TYR A 154 -12.34 -4.12 -6.01
C TYR A 154 -13.42 -3.97 -7.07
N MET A 155 -13.79 -5.10 -7.70
CA MET A 155 -14.72 -5.13 -8.83
C MET A 155 -16.17 -4.83 -8.43
N TYR A 156 -16.53 -5.08 -7.19
CA TYR A 156 -17.87 -4.91 -6.63
C TYR A 156 -18.14 -3.49 -6.11
N MET A 157 -17.11 -2.69 -5.82
CA MET A 157 -17.29 -1.35 -5.26
C MET A 157 -17.86 -0.38 -6.29
N THR A 158 -18.88 0.34 -5.88
CA THR A 158 -19.47 1.47 -6.57
C THR A 158 -18.88 2.79 -6.08
N LYS A 159 -19.21 3.89 -6.73
CA LYS A 159 -18.78 5.22 -6.28
C LYS A 159 -19.37 5.56 -4.90
N GLU A 160 -20.60 5.18 -4.68
CA GLU A 160 -21.36 5.38 -3.45
C GLU A 160 -20.69 4.64 -2.27
N ASP A 161 -20.13 3.44 -2.52
CA ASP A 161 -19.40 2.68 -1.52
C ASP A 161 -18.15 3.42 -1.03
N TYR A 162 -17.36 4.01 -1.96
CA TYR A 162 -16.18 4.79 -1.59
C TYR A 162 -16.55 6.01 -0.71
N PHE A 163 -17.59 6.77 -1.10
CA PHE A 163 -18.05 7.89 -0.28
C PHE A 163 -18.47 7.43 1.12
N ARG A 164 -19.27 6.38 1.20
CA ARG A 164 -19.75 5.82 2.47
C ARG A 164 -18.61 5.39 3.40
N LEU A 165 -17.55 4.79 2.84
CA LEU A 165 -16.39 4.36 3.63
C LEU A 165 -15.55 5.56 4.09
N LYS A 166 -15.37 6.57 3.23
CA LYS A 166 -14.70 7.82 3.62
C LYS A 166 -15.47 8.59 4.69
N ASP A 167 -16.81 8.66 4.61
CA ASP A 167 -17.66 9.28 5.62
C ASP A 167 -17.55 8.61 7.01
N LYS A 168 -17.21 7.31 7.03
CA LYS A 168 -16.89 6.58 8.27
C LYS A 168 -15.49 6.86 8.81
N GLY A 169 -14.68 7.67 8.13
CA GLY A 169 -13.31 7.99 8.53
C GLY A 169 -12.28 6.95 8.11
N TYR A 170 -12.64 5.97 7.27
CA TYR A 170 -11.69 4.97 6.77
C TYR A 170 -10.74 5.60 5.76
N LYS A 171 -9.50 5.14 5.76
CA LYS A 171 -8.45 5.61 4.87
C LYS A 171 -8.30 4.70 3.67
N PHE A 172 -7.75 5.25 2.58
CA PHE A 172 -7.52 4.51 1.34
C PHE A 172 -6.05 4.58 0.94
N GLN A 173 -5.49 3.43 0.59
CA GLN A 173 -4.16 3.31 0.02
C GLN A 173 -4.26 3.06 -1.48
N LEU A 174 -3.68 3.94 -2.30
CA LEU A 174 -3.54 3.78 -3.74
C LEU A 174 -2.46 2.74 -4.06
N ASN A 175 -2.75 1.77 -4.93
CA ASN A 175 -1.68 1.06 -5.62
C ASN A 175 -1.15 1.95 -6.76
N LEU A 176 0.10 2.36 -6.64
CA LEU A 176 0.76 3.28 -7.56
C LEU A 176 0.66 2.82 -9.03
N PHE A 177 0.82 1.53 -9.25
CA PHE A 177 0.85 0.95 -10.59
C PHE A 177 -0.55 0.70 -11.18
N SER A 178 -1.61 0.87 -10.41
CA SER A 178 -2.97 0.97 -10.97
C SER A 178 -3.08 2.15 -11.94
N LEU A 179 -2.43 3.29 -11.65
CA LEU A 179 -2.39 4.45 -12.55
C LEU A 179 -1.63 4.18 -13.86
N ALA A 180 -0.72 3.21 -13.86
CA ALA A 180 0.01 2.75 -15.06
C ALA A 180 -0.79 1.72 -15.88
N GLY A 181 -1.96 1.29 -15.41
CA GLY A 181 -2.80 0.28 -16.05
C GLY A 181 -2.25 -1.15 -15.92
N VAL A 182 -1.38 -1.41 -14.95
CA VAL A 182 -0.80 -2.73 -14.71
C VAL A 182 -1.87 -3.78 -14.41
N TYR A 183 -2.89 -3.37 -13.66
CA TYR A 183 -4.01 -4.25 -13.23
C TYR A 183 -5.25 -4.14 -14.15
N GLY A 184 -5.10 -3.53 -15.32
CA GLY A 184 -6.16 -3.39 -16.31
C GLY A 184 -6.86 -2.03 -16.33
N ALA A 185 -7.78 -1.88 -17.28
CA ALA A 185 -8.43 -0.59 -17.56
C ALA A 185 -9.38 -0.11 -16.45
N ARG A 186 -10.07 -1.03 -15.78
CA ARG A 186 -11.02 -0.66 -14.73
C ARG A 186 -10.30 -0.13 -13.48
N PRO A 187 -9.32 -0.84 -12.88
CA PRO A 187 -8.50 -0.28 -11.80
C PRO A 187 -7.86 1.07 -12.15
N ALA A 188 -7.29 1.23 -13.34
CA ALA A 188 -6.70 2.49 -13.78
C ALA A 188 -7.72 3.64 -13.82
N LYS A 189 -8.94 3.37 -14.30
CA LYS A 189 -10.03 4.36 -14.33
C LYS A 189 -10.47 4.77 -12.92
N TYR A 190 -10.61 3.78 -12.01
CA TYR A 190 -11.03 4.06 -10.63
C TYR A 190 -9.91 4.72 -9.83
N ALA A 191 -8.64 4.33 -10.02
CA ALA A 191 -7.50 5.01 -9.43
C ALA A 191 -7.47 6.51 -9.80
N ALA A 192 -7.63 6.82 -11.08
CA ALA A 192 -7.71 8.21 -11.55
C ALA A 192 -8.93 8.96 -11.00
N TYR A 193 -10.07 8.30 -10.86
CA TYR A 193 -11.26 8.86 -10.26
C TYR A 193 -11.06 9.18 -8.78
N LEU A 194 -10.64 8.21 -7.97
CA LEU A 194 -10.43 8.38 -6.52
C LEU A 194 -9.34 9.42 -6.23
N MET A 195 -8.28 9.47 -7.05
CA MET A 195 -7.26 10.51 -6.98
C MET A 195 -7.86 11.91 -7.23
N LYS A 196 -8.72 12.05 -8.23
CA LYS A 196 -9.40 13.32 -8.54
C LYS A 196 -10.33 13.78 -7.42
N GLU A 197 -11.02 12.86 -6.76
CA GLU A 197 -11.91 13.13 -5.61
C GLU A 197 -11.11 13.39 -4.30
N GLY A 198 -9.78 13.19 -4.29
CA GLY A 198 -8.95 13.38 -3.10
C GLY A 198 -9.18 12.31 -2.03
N PHE A 199 -9.54 11.08 -2.42
CA PHE A 199 -9.91 10.03 -1.49
C PHE A 199 -8.73 9.23 -0.94
N TYR A 200 -7.58 9.27 -1.62
CA TYR A 200 -6.40 8.57 -1.14
C TYR A 200 -5.69 9.33 -0.02
N ASP A 201 -5.34 8.58 1.00
CA ASP A 201 -4.52 9.02 2.12
C ASP A 201 -3.08 8.54 1.97
N TYR A 202 -2.88 7.41 1.26
CA TYR A 202 -1.62 6.69 1.16
C TYR A 202 -1.34 6.21 -0.27
N ALA A 203 -0.06 6.00 -0.59
CA ALA A 203 0.36 5.34 -1.83
C ALA A 203 1.42 4.28 -1.54
N GLY A 204 1.30 3.12 -2.18
CA GLY A 204 2.26 2.04 -2.12
C GLY A 204 2.35 1.32 -3.46
N SER A 205 3.40 0.55 -3.65
CA SER A 205 3.64 -0.16 -4.90
C SER A 205 2.94 -1.52 -4.97
N ASP A 206 2.68 -2.12 -3.80
CA ASP A 206 2.21 -3.50 -3.71
C ASP A 206 3.18 -4.44 -4.46
N LEU A 207 4.48 -4.22 -4.23
CA LEU A 207 5.56 -4.88 -4.96
C LEU A 207 5.78 -6.30 -4.43
N HIS A 208 5.70 -7.29 -5.36
CA HIS A 208 5.93 -8.70 -5.06
C HIS A 208 7.23 -9.23 -5.70
N HIS A 209 7.69 -8.65 -6.81
CA HIS A 209 8.86 -9.13 -7.54
C HIS A 209 9.84 -8.01 -7.84
N PRO A 210 11.16 -8.22 -7.67
CA PRO A 210 12.16 -7.17 -7.78
C PRO A 210 12.17 -6.46 -9.14
N ASP A 211 11.97 -7.20 -10.23
CA ASP A 211 12.02 -6.66 -11.59
C ASP A 211 10.80 -5.79 -11.95
N ASP A 212 9.72 -5.88 -11.17
CA ASP A 212 8.47 -5.22 -11.48
C ASP A 212 8.52 -3.72 -11.21
N TYR A 213 9.30 -3.29 -10.23
CA TYR A 213 9.32 -1.89 -9.83
C TYR A 213 9.75 -0.95 -10.96
N LYS A 214 10.94 -1.17 -11.50
CA LYS A 214 11.47 -0.37 -12.62
C LYS A 214 10.60 -0.48 -13.87
N ARG A 215 10.16 -1.70 -14.19
CA ARG A 215 9.29 -1.97 -15.34
C ARG A 215 7.96 -1.21 -15.25
N ASN A 216 7.31 -1.25 -14.12
CA ASN A 216 6.01 -0.61 -13.91
C ASN A 216 6.14 0.91 -13.76
N LEU A 217 7.19 1.39 -13.10
CA LEU A 217 7.48 2.82 -12.99
C LEU A 217 7.72 3.45 -14.37
N ALA A 218 8.42 2.74 -15.28
CA ALA A 218 8.63 3.21 -16.64
C ALA A 218 7.33 3.35 -17.46
N ARG A 219 6.26 2.63 -17.09
CA ARG A 219 4.93 2.72 -17.70
C ARG A 219 4.08 3.87 -17.11
N LEU A 220 4.46 4.39 -15.95
CA LEU A 220 3.68 5.40 -15.22
C LEU A 220 3.82 6.78 -15.90
N LYS A 221 2.77 7.18 -16.61
CA LYS A 221 2.67 8.47 -17.31
C LYS A 221 1.54 9.29 -16.73
N LEU A 222 1.85 10.38 -16.07
CA LEU A 222 0.92 11.18 -15.30
C LEU A 222 0.77 12.59 -15.87
N SER A 223 -0.44 13.16 -15.80
CA SER A 223 -0.67 14.58 -16.04
C SER A 223 -0.14 15.41 -14.84
N GLY A 224 0.10 16.71 -15.04
CA GLY A 224 0.55 17.60 -13.96
C GLY A 224 -0.34 17.52 -12.72
N LYS A 225 -1.67 17.57 -12.88
CA LYS A 225 -2.62 17.44 -11.75
C LYS A 225 -2.51 16.11 -11.00
N MET A 226 -2.25 15.02 -11.71
CA MET A 226 -2.06 13.71 -11.06
C MET A 226 -0.73 13.63 -10.34
N LEU A 227 0.31 14.26 -10.87
CA LEU A 227 1.60 14.39 -10.19
C LEU A 227 1.47 15.18 -8.89
N ASP A 228 0.75 16.29 -8.90
CA ASP A 228 0.52 17.13 -7.72
C ASP A 228 -0.31 16.38 -6.66
N GLY A 229 -1.38 15.69 -7.10
CA GLY A 229 -2.19 14.85 -6.23
C GLY A 229 -1.39 13.70 -5.60
N LEU A 230 -0.55 13.02 -6.39
CA LEU A 230 0.27 11.93 -5.89
C LEU A 230 1.36 12.42 -4.94
N ARG A 231 1.96 13.58 -5.20
CA ARG A 231 2.88 14.22 -4.24
C ARG A 231 2.19 14.49 -2.91
N ALA A 232 0.99 15.07 -2.92
CA ALA A 232 0.24 15.34 -1.70
C ALA A 232 0.02 14.05 -0.88
N VAL A 233 -0.33 12.94 -1.52
CA VAL A 233 -0.53 11.63 -0.89
C VAL A 233 0.78 11.03 -0.40
N SER A 234 1.87 11.09 -1.18
CA SER A 234 3.15 10.44 -0.85
C SER A 234 3.96 11.20 0.20
N TYR A 235 3.82 12.52 0.29
CA TYR A 235 4.53 13.36 1.29
C TYR A 235 3.87 13.37 2.67
N THR A 236 2.60 12.98 2.80
CA THR A 236 1.87 13.01 4.07
C THR A 236 2.50 12.10 5.14
N HIS A 237 3.41 11.22 4.75
CA HIS A 237 4.04 10.21 5.63
C HIS A 237 5.46 10.54 6.09
N LEU A 238 6.07 11.61 5.59
CA LEU A 238 7.42 12.01 5.98
C LEU A 238 7.46 13.04 7.11
N THR A 239 6.32 13.66 7.39
CA THR A 239 6.21 14.72 8.42
C THR A 239 5.58 14.22 9.71
N LEU A 240 5.98 13.05 10.20
CA LEU A 240 5.69 12.73 11.59
C LEU A 240 6.71 13.41 12.48
N PRO A 241 6.28 14.02 13.61
CA PRO A 241 7.19 14.72 14.46
C PRO A 241 8.26 13.75 14.94
N THR A 242 9.51 14.07 14.66
CA THR A 242 10.63 13.55 15.43
C THR A 242 10.39 13.97 16.87
N THR A 243 9.65 13.18 17.63
CA THR A 243 9.67 13.29 19.08
C THR A 243 11.05 12.82 19.54
N SER A 244 12.00 13.75 19.44
CA SER A 244 13.16 13.74 20.29
C SER A 244 12.63 13.83 21.72
N ARG A 245 12.61 12.70 22.44
CA ARG A 245 13.01 12.60 23.86
C ARG A 245 12.77 11.20 24.38
#